data_c506e3901e7d1c097387f9d8d4abf8ae
#
_entry.id   c506e3901e7d1c097387f9d8d4abf8ae
#
_cell.length_a   1.000
_cell.length_b   1.000
_cell.length_c   1.000
_cell.angle_alpha   90.00
_cell.angle_beta   90.00
_cell.angle_gamma   90.00
#
_symmetry.space_group_name_H-M   'P 1'
#
loop_
_entity.id
_entity.type
_entity.pdbx_description
1 polymer ?
#
loop_
_entity_poly.entity_id
_entity_poly.type
_entity_poly.pdbx_seq_one_letter_code
_entity_poly.pdbx_strand_id
1 'polypeptide(L)'
;HWNWKEGEDVDVWAYFNNADEVELFLNGESLGTRIPEGDAYHVMWRIPFTPGTLEAVSRKGGKEVKRTSISTASEPYALRLTPDRSEINADGTDLSYVAVEVVDKDGNLCPWAENEIFFSVEGSGFNAGTDNGSPISLEPFKSDRKKSFYGRALVIVQNDGDAGEIRVKATSPGLKESTVVINSK
;
A
#
# COMPACT_ATOMS: atom_id res chain seq x y z
N HIS A 1 -4.81 -4.46 7.26
CA HIS A 1 -4.30 -3.48 8.24
C HIS A 1 -4.41 -4.00 9.67
N TRP A 2 -3.67 -3.35 10.59
CA TRP A 2 -3.72 -3.63 12.02
C TRP A 2 -4.09 -2.35 12.80
N ASN A 3 -5.30 -1.79 12.49
CA ASN A 3 -5.92 -0.63 13.14
C ASN A 3 -7.39 -0.94 13.38
N TRP A 4 -7.71 -1.40 14.57
CA TRP A 4 -9.04 -1.76 15.01
C TRP A 4 -9.37 -1.04 16.32
N LYS A 5 -10.52 -1.34 16.90
CA LYS A 5 -10.90 -0.81 18.21
C LYS A 5 -10.23 -1.64 19.28
N GLU A 6 -9.63 -1.02 20.28
CA GLU A 6 -8.94 -1.74 21.35
C GLU A 6 -9.87 -2.74 22.04
N GLY A 7 -9.40 -3.99 22.16
CA GLY A 7 -10.14 -5.11 22.72
C GLY A 7 -11.15 -5.77 21.77
N GLU A 8 -11.29 -5.28 20.52
CA GLU A 8 -12.13 -5.93 19.51
C GLU A 8 -11.48 -7.23 19.03
N ASP A 9 -12.28 -8.32 18.99
CA ASP A 9 -11.80 -9.59 18.44
C ASP A 9 -11.62 -9.51 16.93
N VAL A 10 -10.41 -9.79 16.46
CA VAL A 10 -10.02 -9.74 15.04
C VAL A 10 -9.61 -11.12 14.56
N ASP A 11 -10.15 -11.53 13.42
CA ASP A 11 -9.71 -12.73 12.71
C ASP A 11 -8.50 -12.38 11.83
N VAL A 12 -7.34 -12.91 12.21
CA VAL A 12 -6.08 -12.76 11.46
C VAL A 12 -5.89 -13.98 10.57
N TRP A 13 -5.90 -13.76 9.26
CA TRP A 13 -5.74 -14.81 8.26
C TRP A 13 -4.36 -14.72 7.63
N ALA A 14 -3.59 -15.81 7.68
CA ALA A 14 -2.33 -15.94 6.95
C ALA A 14 -2.50 -16.90 5.79
N TYR A 15 -2.47 -16.36 4.57
CA TYR A 15 -2.42 -17.12 3.33
C TYR A 15 -0.97 -17.36 2.95
N PHE A 16 -0.61 -18.58 2.61
CA PHE A 16 0.78 -18.93 2.29
C PHE A 16 0.86 -20.10 1.31
N ASN A 17 2.00 -20.23 0.68
CA ASN A 17 2.36 -21.35 -0.16
C ASN A 17 3.80 -21.78 0.15
N ASN A 18 4.19 -22.98 -0.26
CA ASN A 18 5.53 -23.53 -0.09
C ASN A 18 6.04 -23.50 1.36
N ALA A 19 5.14 -23.63 2.32
CA ALA A 19 5.43 -23.72 3.75
C ALA A 19 4.51 -24.77 4.40
N ASP A 20 4.95 -25.32 5.54
CA ASP A 20 4.22 -26.35 6.26
C ASP A 20 3.42 -25.74 7.44
N GLU A 21 3.91 -24.62 7.94
CA GLU A 21 3.35 -23.96 9.13
C GLU A 21 3.56 -22.45 9.10
N VAL A 22 2.76 -21.73 9.87
CA VAL A 22 2.91 -20.31 10.15
C VAL A 22 2.83 -20.07 11.65
N GLU A 23 3.76 -19.27 12.18
CA GLU A 23 3.73 -18.75 13.54
C GLU A 23 3.37 -17.27 13.49
N LEU A 24 2.42 -16.86 14.34
CA LEU A 24 2.00 -15.48 14.48
C LEU A 24 2.61 -14.87 15.74
N PHE A 25 3.06 -13.63 15.63
CA PHE A 25 3.58 -12.86 16.76
C PHE A 25 2.83 -11.53 16.87
N LEU A 26 2.61 -11.06 18.08
CA LEU A 26 2.14 -9.72 18.38
C LEU A 26 3.14 -9.06 19.33
N ASN A 27 3.73 -7.94 18.91
CA ASN A 27 4.75 -7.23 19.68
C ASN A 27 5.94 -8.11 20.12
N GLY A 28 6.30 -9.11 19.28
CA GLY A 28 7.38 -10.05 19.55
C GLY A 28 6.99 -11.26 20.39
N GLU A 29 5.78 -11.30 20.97
CA GLU A 29 5.25 -12.45 21.69
C GLU A 29 4.56 -13.42 20.73
N SER A 30 4.91 -14.73 20.80
CA SER A 30 4.31 -15.76 19.96
C SER A 30 2.86 -16.03 20.39
N LEU A 31 1.96 -16.02 19.42
CA LEU A 31 0.57 -16.41 19.54
C LEU A 31 0.35 -17.87 19.09
N GLY A 32 1.46 -18.60 18.91
CA GLY A 32 1.48 -20.00 18.54
C GLY A 32 1.61 -20.25 17.05
N THR A 33 2.00 -21.49 16.75
CA THR A 33 2.15 -21.99 15.37
C THR A 33 0.88 -22.71 14.95
N ARG A 34 0.49 -22.55 13.68
CA ARG A 34 -0.64 -23.26 13.07
C ARG A 34 -0.20 -23.92 11.77
N ILE A 35 -0.78 -25.10 11.54
CA ILE A 35 -0.62 -25.92 10.35
C ILE A 35 -1.96 -25.89 9.61
N PRO A 36 -2.00 -25.76 8.27
CA PRO A 36 -3.26 -25.79 7.53
C PRO A 36 -3.95 -27.16 7.67
N GLU A 37 -5.27 -27.14 7.75
CA GLU A 37 -6.06 -28.35 7.80
C GLU A 37 -6.44 -28.79 6.37
N GLY A 38 -6.15 -30.07 6.03
CA GLY A 38 -6.45 -30.64 4.72
C GLY A 38 -5.79 -29.84 3.57
N ASP A 39 -6.58 -29.42 2.59
CA ASP A 39 -6.11 -28.66 1.42
C ASP A 39 -6.24 -27.14 1.60
N ALA A 40 -6.36 -26.63 2.82
CA ALA A 40 -6.45 -25.21 3.08
C ALA A 40 -5.12 -24.50 2.81
N TYR A 41 -5.19 -23.35 2.15
CA TYR A 41 -4.02 -22.48 1.84
C TYR A 41 -3.86 -21.35 2.86
N HIS A 42 -4.49 -21.45 4.03
CA HIS A 42 -4.46 -20.45 5.08
C HIS A 42 -4.56 -21.09 6.46
N VAL A 43 -4.14 -20.32 7.44
CA VAL A 43 -4.40 -20.53 8.85
C VAL A 43 -4.98 -19.26 9.45
N MET A 44 -5.69 -19.35 10.60
CA MET A 44 -6.41 -18.24 11.19
C MET A 44 -6.23 -18.21 12.70
N TRP A 45 -6.07 -17.02 13.24
CA TRP A 45 -6.14 -16.73 14.68
C TRP A 45 -7.27 -15.75 14.95
N ARG A 46 -8.01 -15.94 16.04
CA ARG A 46 -8.89 -14.92 16.58
C ARG A 46 -8.26 -14.36 17.84
N ILE A 47 -7.95 -13.07 17.82
CA ILE A 47 -7.22 -12.40 18.89
C ILE A 47 -7.83 -11.02 19.15
N PRO A 48 -7.85 -10.55 20.41
CA PRO A 48 -8.23 -9.17 20.68
C PRO A 48 -7.19 -8.21 20.11
N PHE A 49 -7.67 -7.14 19.47
CA PHE A 49 -6.78 -6.11 18.96
C PHE A 49 -6.04 -5.41 20.11
N THR A 50 -4.74 -5.32 19.95
CA THR A 50 -3.84 -4.52 20.77
C THR A 50 -2.89 -3.78 19.82
N PRO A 51 -2.68 -2.47 19.98
CA PRO A 51 -1.75 -1.71 19.14
C PRO A 51 -0.33 -2.29 19.13
N GLY A 52 0.34 -2.19 17.99
CA GLY A 52 1.71 -2.64 17.82
C GLY A 52 1.97 -3.33 16.50
N THR A 53 2.90 -4.27 16.47
CA THR A 53 3.32 -5.00 15.27
C THR A 53 2.85 -6.44 15.32
N LEU A 54 2.04 -6.80 14.33
CA LEU A 54 1.65 -8.16 14.03
C LEU A 54 2.61 -8.73 12.98
N GLU A 55 3.20 -9.88 13.27
CA GLU A 55 4.19 -10.52 12.39
C GLU A 55 3.83 -11.99 12.15
N ALA A 56 3.89 -12.43 10.91
CA ALA A 56 3.71 -13.82 10.53
C ALA A 56 4.99 -14.40 9.94
N VAL A 57 5.40 -15.57 10.42
CA VAL A 57 6.59 -16.28 9.98
C VAL A 57 6.19 -17.66 9.47
N SER A 58 6.34 -17.89 8.17
CA SER A 58 6.10 -19.20 7.58
C SER A 58 7.38 -20.04 7.54
N ARG A 59 7.25 -21.35 7.81
CA ARG A 59 8.38 -22.29 7.81
C ARG A 59 8.09 -23.54 6.98
N LYS A 60 9.15 -24.14 6.47
CA LYS A 60 9.13 -25.44 5.82
C LYS A 60 10.25 -26.32 6.38
N GLY A 61 9.90 -27.48 6.92
CA GLY A 61 10.83 -28.36 7.60
C GLY A 61 11.61 -27.64 8.72
N GLY A 62 10.93 -26.76 9.47
CA GLY A 62 11.48 -25.94 10.55
C GLY A 62 12.32 -24.73 10.12
N LYS A 63 12.56 -24.52 8.81
CA LYS A 63 13.34 -23.38 8.29
C LYS A 63 12.40 -22.26 7.86
N GLU A 64 12.72 -21.02 8.23
CA GLU A 64 12.00 -19.83 7.79
C GLU A 64 12.02 -19.70 6.27
N VAL A 65 10.84 -19.53 5.68
CA VAL A 65 10.64 -19.31 4.24
C VAL A 65 10.31 -17.83 3.97
N LYS A 66 9.42 -17.26 4.78
CA LYS A 66 8.98 -15.88 4.62
C LYS A 66 8.59 -15.30 5.97
N ARG A 67 8.90 -14.02 6.13
CA ARG A 67 8.46 -13.18 7.23
C ARG A 67 7.75 -11.96 6.66
N THR A 68 6.62 -11.58 7.25
CA THR A 68 5.89 -10.37 6.90
C THR A 68 5.32 -9.74 8.16
N SER A 69 5.22 -8.41 8.17
CA SER A 69 4.69 -7.69 9.31
C SER A 69 3.76 -6.56 8.89
N ILE A 70 2.88 -6.18 9.79
CA ILE A 70 2.02 -5.02 9.68
C ILE A 70 1.93 -4.35 11.04
N SER A 71 2.06 -3.03 11.06
CA SER A 71 2.01 -2.25 12.31
C SER A 71 0.76 -1.39 12.36
N THR A 72 0.30 -1.13 13.58
CA THR A 72 -0.73 -0.12 13.83
C THR A 72 -0.20 1.24 13.41
N ALA A 73 -0.91 1.88 12.49
CA ALA A 73 -0.58 3.24 12.08
C ALA A 73 -1.13 4.26 13.09
N SER A 74 -0.38 5.32 13.29
CA SER A 74 -0.82 6.51 14.01
C SER A 74 -1.52 7.51 13.08
N GLU A 75 -1.57 8.80 13.45
CA GLU A 75 -2.21 9.85 12.66
C GLU A 75 -1.49 10.06 11.31
N PRO A 76 -2.24 10.40 10.25
CA PRO A 76 -1.69 10.75 8.94
C PRO A 76 -0.63 11.85 9.03
N TYR A 77 0.51 11.67 8.36
CA TYR A 77 1.63 12.58 8.42
C TYR A 77 2.20 12.96 7.06
N ALA A 78 2.30 12.01 6.14
CA ALA A 78 2.96 12.22 4.85
C ALA A 78 2.25 11.45 3.74
N LEU A 79 2.54 11.83 2.50
CA LEU A 79 2.26 11.04 1.31
C LEU A 79 3.51 10.22 0.96
N ARG A 80 3.30 9.00 0.46
CA ARG A 80 4.33 8.15 -0.14
C ARG A 80 3.91 7.79 -1.56
N LEU A 81 4.77 8.06 -2.54
CA LEU A 81 4.57 7.72 -3.94
C LEU A 81 5.48 6.56 -4.33
N THR A 82 4.92 5.56 -4.99
CA THR A 82 5.65 4.39 -5.47
C THR A 82 5.23 4.09 -6.91
N PRO A 83 6.05 4.39 -7.91
CA PRO A 83 5.78 4.00 -9.29
C PRO A 83 5.99 2.49 -9.44
N ASP A 84 5.17 1.83 -10.26
CA ASP A 84 5.37 0.43 -10.64
C ASP A 84 6.61 0.29 -11.52
N ARG A 85 6.89 1.32 -12.35
CA ARG A 85 8.07 1.43 -13.19
C ARG A 85 8.62 2.85 -13.14
N SER A 86 9.92 2.97 -12.88
CA SER A 86 10.64 4.24 -12.90
C SER A 86 11.21 4.59 -14.28
N GLU A 87 11.04 3.70 -15.27
CA GLU A 87 11.42 3.88 -16.67
C GLU A 87 10.29 3.42 -17.58
N ILE A 88 9.95 4.25 -18.59
CA ILE A 88 8.94 3.97 -19.60
C ILE A 88 9.46 4.37 -20.98
N ASN A 89 8.84 3.86 -22.06
CA ASN A 89 9.22 4.20 -23.42
C ASN A 89 8.69 5.58 -23.84
N ALA A 90 9.49 6.32 -24.59
CA ALA A 90 9.13 7.61 -25.19
C ALA A 90 8.32 7.41 -26.50
N ASP A 91 7.21 6.68 -26.43
CA ASP A 91 6.39 6.31 -27.59
C ASP A 91 5.00 6.98 -27.63
N GLY A 92 4.72 7.86 -26.66
CA GLY A 92 3.44 8.55 -26.52
C GLY A 92 2.31 7.68 -25.98
N THR A 93 2.57 6.41 -25.63
CA THR A 93 1.54 5.46 -25.19
C THR A 93 1.90 4.71 -23.91
N ASP A 94 3.19 4.60 -23.59
CA ASP A 94 3.63 3.86 -22.42
C ASP A 94 3.25 4.56 -21.10
N LEU A 95 2.98 3.76 -20.07
CA LEU A 95 2.38 4.21 -18.81
C LEU A 95 3.25 3.81 -17.62
N SER A 96 3.20 4.63 -16.57
CA SER A 96 3.58 4.23 -15.21
C SER A 96 2.42 4.46 -14.26
N TYR A 97 2.16 3.48 -13.39
CA TYR A 97 1.13 3.53 -12.36
C TYR A 97 1.78 3.91 -11.03
N VAL A 98 1.52 5.12 -10.57
CA VAL A 98 2.09 5.62 -9.32
C VAL A 98 1.09 5.41 -8.18
N ALA A 99 1.34 4.41 -7.35
CA ALA A 99 0.59 4.21 -6.13
C ALA A 99 0.88 5.33 -5.13
N VAL A 100 -0.16 5.82 -4.48
CA VAL A 100 -0.08 6.87 -3.47
C VAL A 100 -0.66 6.35 -2.17
N GLU A 101 0.07 6.52 -1.09
CA GLU A 101 -0.33 6.09 0.24
C GLU A 101 -0.24 7.26 1.22
N VAL A 102 -1.25 7.37 2.06
CA VAL A 102 -1.22 8.23 3.25
C VAL A 102 -0.56 7.44 4.36
N VAL A 103 0.55 7.94 4.88
CA VAL A 103 1.34 7.24 5.89
C VAL A 103 1.55 8.09 7.15
N ASP A 104 1.75 7.42 8.27
CA ASP A 104 2.13 8.05 9.52
C ASP A 104 3.62 8.44 9.55
N LYS A 105 4.13 8.91 10.71
CA LYS A 105 5.52 9.31 10.88
C LYS A 105 6.51 8.16 10.73
N ASP A 106 6.08 6.94 11.02
CA ASP A 106 6.88 5.72 10.94
C ASP A 106 6.77 5.04 9.58
N GLY A 107 5.96 5.60 8.66
CA GLY A 107 5.75 5.09 7.31
C GLY A 107 4.69 3.99 7.21
N ASN A 108 3.91 3.76 8.26
CA ASN A 108 2.80 2.81 8.21
C ASN A 108 1.61 3.42 7.46
N LEU A 109 0.95 2.62 6.63
CA LEU A 109 -0.26 3.03 5.93
C LEU A 109 -1.38 3.35 6.93
N CYS A 110 -1.97 4.54 6.82
CA CYS A 110 -3.13 4.95 7.61
C CYS A 110 -4.42 4.43 6.95
N PRO A 111 -4.99 3.32 7.43
CA PRO A 111 -6.05 2.59 6.70
C PRO A 111 -7.40 3.32 6.70
N TRP A 112 -7.58 4.31 7.55
CA TRP A 112 -8.81 5.10 7.64
C TRP A 112 -8.67 6.51 7.04
N ALA A 113 -7.52 6.78 6.40
CA ALA A 113 -7.30 8.09 5.80
C ALA A 113 -8.15 8.29 4.55
N GLU A 114 -8.85 9.43 4.51
CA GLU A 114 -9.70 9.88 3.40
C GLU A 114 -9.28 11.27 2.91
N ASN A 115 -8.00 11.57 2.94
CA ASN A 115 -7.45 12.86 2.54
C ASN A 115 -7.67 13.14 1.05
N GLU A 116 -7.98 14.39 0.70
CA GLU A 116 -7.96 14.83 -0.69
C GLU A 116 -6.50 15.03 -1.12
N ILE A 117 -6.11 14.36 -2.20
CA ILE A 117 -4.75 14.37 -2.75
C ILE A 117 -4.79 15.07 -4.10
N PHE A 118 -3.91 16.05 -4.27
CA PHE A 118 -3.72 16.80 -5.52
C PHE A 118 -2.45 16.34 -6.21
N PHE A 119 -2.52 16.19 -7.53
CA PHE A 119 -1.43 15.70 -8.37
C PHE A 119 -0.97 16.78 -9.35
N SER A 120 0.33 16.93 -9.52
CA SER A 120 0.94 17.59 -10.66
C SER A 120 1.92 16.67 -11.35
N VAL A 121 1.92 16.70 -12.68
CA VAL A 121 2.85 15.97 -13.53
C VAL A 121 3.51 16.98 -14.46
N GLU A 122 4.85 17.01 -14.45
CA GLU A 122 5.67 17.96 -15.21
C GLU A 122 6.74 17.20 -15.99
N GLY A 123 7.20 17.77 -17.13
CA GLY A 123 8.21 17.16 -17.99
C GLY A 123 7.60 16.39 -19.16
N SER A 124 8.25 15.31 -19.60
CA SER A 124 7.90 14.54 -20.81
C SER A 124 6.72 13.58 -20.60
N GLY A 125 5.65 14.05 -19.96
CA GLY A 125 4.45 13.26 -19.72
C GLY A 125 3.34 14.03 -19.02
N PHE A 126 2.21 13.38 -18.84
CA PHE A 126 1.01 14.00 -18.26
C PHE A 126 0.22 13.01 -17.41
N ASN A 127 -0.70 13.55 -16.60
CA ASN A 127 -1.68 12.77 -15.83
C ASN A 127 -2.77 12.23 -16.78
N ALA A 128 -2.72 10.93 -17.06
CA ALA A 128 -3.71 10.24 -17.89
C ALA A 128 -4.98 9.87 -17.12
N GLY A 129 -4.90 9.77 -15.80
CA GLY A 129 -6.05 9.48 -14.95
C GLY A 129 -5.69 9.26 -13.49
N THR A 130 -6.70 9.31 -12.63
CA THR A 130 -6.59 9.06 -11.19
C THR A 130 -7.67 8.11 -10.72
N ASP A 131 -7.34 7.26 -9.74
CA ASP A 131 -8.29 6.34 -9.11
C ASP A 131 -7.97 6.17 -7.62
N ASN A 132 -8.88 5.55 -6.88
CA ASN A 132 -8.67 5.19 -5.47
C ASN A 132 -9.16 3.77 -5.13
N GLY A 133 -9.71 3.05 -6.12
CA GLY A 133 -10.26 1.70 -5.95
C GLY A 133 -11.59 1.65 -5.19
N SER A 134 -12.22 2.78 -4.90
CA SER A 134 -13.54 2.80 -4.24
C SER A 134 -14.64 2.41 -5.22
N PRO A 135 -15.44 1.36 -4.93
CA PRO A 135 -16.50 0.92 -5.83
C PRO A 135 -17.72 1.87 -5.86
N ILE A 136 -17.75 2.84 -4.97
CA ILE A 136 -18.86 3.80 -4.82
C ILE A 136 -18.44 5.25 -5.11
N SER A 137 -17.19 5.50 -5.47
CA SER A 137 -16.72 6.85 -5.79
C SER A 137 -17.35 7.34 -7.10
N LEU A 138 -17.88 8.56 -7.09
CA LEU A 138 -18.38 9.27 -8.26
C LEU A 138 -17.39 10.31 -8.80
N GLU A 139 -16.19 10.39 -8.22
CA GLU A 139 -15.16 11.30 -8.67
C GLU A 139 -14.66 10.92 -10.07
N PRO A 140 -14.46 11.89 -10.98
CA PRO A 140 -14.00 11.59 -12.33
C PRO A 140 -12.60 10.98 -12.32
N PHE A 141 -12.34 10.03 -13.24
CA PHE A 141 -11.02 9.45 -13.42
C PHE A 141 -10.02 10.45 -14.03
N LYS A 142 -10.47 11.33 -14.94
CA LYS A 142 -9.64 12.41 -15.47
C LYS A 142 -9.75 13.63 -14.57
N SER A 143 -8.88 13.68 -13.57
CA SER A 143 -8.84 14.73 -12.55
C SER A 143 -7.39 14.94 -12.10
N ASP A 144 -7.10 16.13 -11.62
CA ASP A 144 -5.84 16.48 -10.97
C ASP A 144 -5.88 16.18 -9.45
N ARG A 145 -6.97 15.60 -8.96
CA ARG A 145 -7.16 15.25 -7.55
C ARG A 145 -7.97 13.97 -7.39
N LYS A 146 -7.81 13.33 -6.24
CA LYS A 146 -8.56 12.16 -5.83
C LYS A 146 -8.58 12.06 -4.31
N LYS A 147 -9.74 11.77 -3.72
CA LYS A 147 -9.83 11.43 -2.30
C LYS A 147 -9.20 10.04 -2.08
N SER A 148 -8.37 9.87 -1.06
CA SER A 148 -7.86 8.54 -0.72
C SER A 148 -8.99 7.63 -0.21
N PHE A 149 -8.88 6.35 -0.51
CA PHE A 149 -9.77 5.30 -0.03
C PHE A 149 -8.93 4.24 0.68
N TYR A 150 -9.23 4.01 1.95
CA TYR A 150 -8.36 3.22 2.83
C TYR A 150 -6.89 3.66 2.79
N GLY A 151 -6.67 4.98 2.80
CA GLY A 151 -5.34 5.58 2.76
C GLY A 151 -4.64 5.50 1.41
N ARG A 152 -5.31 5.10 0.33
CA ARG A 152 -4.69 4.86 -0.98
C ARG A 152 -5.36 5.65 -2.09
N ALA A 153 -4.55 6.01 -3.07
CA ALA A 153 -4.96 6.54 -4.37
C ALA A 153 -3.96 6.10 -5.44
N LEU A 154 -4.27 6.37 -6.68
CA LEU A 154 -3.45 6.08 -7.84
C LEU A 154 -3.45 7.28 -8.79
N VAL A 155 -2.29 7.60 -9.35
CA VAL A 155 -2.19 8.44 -10.54
C VAL A 155 -1.51 7.66 -11.66
N ILE A 156 -2.10 7.71 -12.85
CA ILE A 156 -1.59 7.08 -14.06
C ILE A 156 -0.87 8.15 -14.87
N VAL A 157 0.40 7.93 -15.12
CA VAL A 157 1.27 8.83 -15.87
C VAL A 157 1.51 8.25 -17.24
N GLN A 158 1.27 9.05 -18.28
CA GLN A 158 1.54 8.68 -19.67
C GLN A 158 2.67 9.56 -20.22
N ASN A 159 3.58 8.93 -20.97
CA ASN A 159 4.57 9.67 -21.76
C ASN A 159 3.89 10.44 -22.89
N ASP A 160 4.40 11.63 -23.25
CA ASP A 160 3.87 12.50 -24.31
C ASP A 160 4.53 12.30 -25.69
N GLY A 161 5.45 11.35 -25.80
CA GLY A 161 6.22 11.04 -27.02
C GLY A 161 7.67 11.51 -26.97
N ASP A 162 8.03 12.32 -25.98
CA ASP A 162 9.38 12.84 -25.80
C ASP A 162 10.16 12.06 -24.74
N ALA A 163 11.45 11.87 -24.97
CA ALA A 163 12.36 11.36 -23.97
C ALA A 163 12.69 12.46 -22.94
N GLY A 164 12.76 12.06 -21.65
CA GLY A 164 13.09 13.02 -20.59
C GLY A 164 12.59 12.58 -19.22
N GLU A 165 12.76 13.46 -18.24
CA GLU A 165 12.21 13.24 -16.90
C GLU A 165 10.73 13.62 -16.85
N ILE A 166 9.95 12.79 -16.14
CA ILE A 166 8.57 13.06 -15.75
C ILE A 166 8.55 13.17 -14.24
N ARG A 167 8.22 14.32 -13.72
CA ARG A 167 8.16 14.60 -12.29
C ARG A 167 6.72 14.55 -11.80
N VAL A 168 6.43 13.60 -10.96
CA VAL A 168 5.10 13.41 -10.35
C VAL A 168 5.14 13.88 -8.92
N LYS A 169 4.33 14.87 -8.58
CA LYS A 169 4.20 15.41 -7.23
C LYS A 169 2.77 15.20 -6.72
N ALA A 170 2.66 14.77 -5.47
CA ALA A 170 1.39 14.71 -4.74
C ALA A 170 1.43 15.59 -3.50
N THR A 171 0.35 16.33 -3.26
CA THR A 171 0.16 17.17 -2.08
C THR A 171 -1.19 16.92 -1.45
N SER A 172 -1.30 17.17 -0.14
CA SER A 172 -2.56 17.10 0.60
C SER A 172 -2.51 18.07 1.79
N PRO A 173 -3.60 18.78 2.11
CA PRO A 173 -3.62 19.68 3.26
C PRO A 173 -3.21 18.96 4.56
N GLY A 174 -2.25 19.54 5.28
CA GLY A 174 -1.78 19.02 6.57
C GLY A 174 -0.80 17.84 6.49
N LEU A 175 -0.47 17.33 5.30
CA LEU A 175 0.47 16.25 5.11
C LEU A 175 1.77 16.74 4.44
N LYS A 176 2.88 16.07 4.71
CA LYS A 176 4.09 16.25 3.92
C LYS A 176 3.86 15.74 2.50
N GLU A 177 4.23 16.57 1.53
CA GLU A 177 4.19 16.22 0.12
C GLU A 177 5.24 15.17 -0.26
N SER A 178 5.02 14.53 -1.40
CA SER A 178 5.96 13.57 -1.97
C SER A 178 6.12 13.82 -3.47
N THR A 179 7.31 13.50 -3.98
CA THR A 179 7.65 13.61 -5.39
C THR A 179 8.45 12.39 -5.83
N VAL A 180 8.14 11.86 -7.02
CA VAL A 180 8.94 10.83 -7.70
C VAL A 180 9.28 11.28 -9.12
N VAL A 181 10.35 10.70 -9.65
CA VAL A 181 10.79 10.92 -11.04
C VAL A 181 10.69 9.59 -11.79
N ILE A 182 10.10 9.66 -12.98
CA ILE A 182 10.03 8.58 -13.97
C ILE A 182 10.82 9.04 -15.17
N ASN A 183 11.67 8.18 -15.73
CA ASN A 183 12.47 8.49 -16.91
C ASN A 183 11.79 7.90 -18.15
N SER A 184 11.55 8.73 -19.14
CA SER A 184 11.11 8.35 -20.48
C SER A 184 12.30 8.25 -21.43
N LYS A 185 12.47 7.12 -22.12
CA LYS A 185 13.61 6.87 -23.02
C LYS A 185 13.25 6.03 -24.24
#